data_e5a695c747683cf129327d71651db5d8
#
_entry.id   e5a695c747683cf129327d71651db5d8
#
_cell.length_a   1.000
_cell.length_b   1.000
_cell.length_c   1.000
_cell.angle_alpha   90.00
_cell.angle_beta   90.00
_cell.angle_gamma   90.00
#
_symmetry.space_group_name_H-M   'P 1'
#
loop_
_entity.id
_entity.type
_entity.pdbx_description
1 polymer ?
#
loop_
_entity_poly.entity_id
_entity_poly.type
_entity_poly.pdbx_seq_one_letter_code
_entity_poly.pdbx_strand_id
1 'polypeptide(L)'
;SKLIPRADAAMYAAKRAGGTRHAFFSAEMDHDAKQNFEMVRDLRRAIANNELELFFQPKIDARSGQVTAAEALLRWNHPKLGTVMPDDFVRLAERAGLIGAVGDWVIEAACRQARSWRDKGLRMRVAINLSVNQMRQDDIVDRITEALKRHKIRPSLLTCEITESTAMEDTRATQETFRRLGELGVHLSIDDFGTGHSSLAYLRKLPAEELKIDRMFVQDLEHSADARAVVDAVVKLAHALGLKVVAEGVENPRQHQILAELGCDELQGYLFAKPMTARALLLWALGDRGETSVFRNSLFGETRQTSLLVTRPQPAPAPKPAPDPQQLSKAA
;
A
#
# COMPACT_ATOMS: atom_id res chain seq x y z
N SER A 1 7.16 46.22 -8.49
CA SER A 1 5.72 46.11 -8.80
C SER A 1 5.19 44.78 -8.28
N LYS A 2 4.20 44.82 -7.36
CA LYS A 2 3.59 43.60 -6.76
C LYS A 2 2.49 42.98 -7.65
N LEU A 3 2.24 43.53 -8.83
CA LEU A 3 1.16 43.11 -9.74
C LEU A 3 1.41 41.75 -10.37
N ILE A 4 2.62 41.48 -10.86
CA ILE A 4 2.96 40.24 -11.52
C ILE A 4 2.85 39.03 -10.57
N PRO A 5 3.45 39.05 -9.34
CA PRO A 5 3.27 37.96 -8.40
C PRO A 5 1.81 37.72 -8.01
N ARG A 6 1.00 38.77 -7.90
CA ARG A 6 -0.43 38.67 -7.59
C ARG A 6 -1.25 38.06 -8.73
N ALA A 7 -0.95 38.43 -9.96
CA ALA A 7 -1.57 37.84 -11.14
C ALA A 7 -1.21 36.35 -11.26
N ASP A 8 0.05 35.97 -10.99
CA ASP A 8 0.52 34.60 -10.99
C ASP A 8 -0.18 33.75 -9.90
N ALA A 9 -0.35 34.29 -8.69
CA ALA A 9 -1.08 33.63 -7.61
C ALA A 9 -2.55 33.37 -7.98
N ALA A 10 -3.23 34.36 -8.57
CA ALA A 10 -4.63 34.25 -9.03
C ALA A 10 -4.76 33.25 -10.20
N MET A 11 -3.83 33.27 -11.16
CA MET A 11 -3.78 32.31 -12.25
C MET A 11 -3.58 30.89 -11.73
N TYR A 12 -2.70 30.73 -10.75
CA TYR A 12 -2.44 29.44 -10.12
C TYR A 12 -3.67 28.90 -9.38
N ALA A 13 -4.38 29.77 -8.64
CA ALA A 13 -5.63 29.40 -7.98
C ALA A 13 -6.73 29.01 -8.98
N ALA A 14 -6.85 29.73 -10.12
CA ALA A 14 -7.79 29.39 -11.19
C ALA A 14 -7.47 28.01 -11.82
N LYS A 15 -6.20 27.69 -12.04
CA LYS A 15 -5.75 26.37 -12.52
C LYS A 15 -6.07 25.25 -11.52
N ARG A 16 -5.93 25.49 -10.22
CA ARG A 16 -6.32 24.54 -9.16
C ARG A 16 -7.82 24.24 -9.16
N ALA A 17 -8.64 25.25 -9.49
CA ALA A 17 -10.10 25.13 -9.53
C ALA A 17 -10.65 24.51 -10.83
N GLY A 18 -9.78 23.85 -11.66
CA GLY A 18 -10.18 23.16 -12.88
C GLY A 18 -9.83 23.88 -14.19
N GLY A 19 -9.06 24.97 -14.15
CA GLY A 19 -8.47 25.60 -15.33
C GLY A 19 -9.39 26.41 -16.23
N THR A 20 -10.72 26.32 -16.07
CA THR A 20 -11.72 26.99 -16.90
C THR A 20 -12.32 28.25 -16.27
N ARG A 21 -11.82 28.65 -15.11
CA ARG A 21 -12.33 29.79 -14.33
C ARG A 21 -11.28 30.88 -14.21
N HIS A 22 -11.72 32.13 -14.13
CA HIS A 22 -10.88 33.23 -13.67
C HIS A 22 -10.95 33.31 -12.14
N ALA A 23 -9.87 33.73 -11.52
CA ALA A 23 -9.81 34.01 -10.09
C ALA A 23 -9.28 35.43 -9.86
N PHE A 24 -9.89 36.15 -8.92
CA PHE A 24 -9.34 37.42 -8.46
C PHE A 24 -8.32 37.13 -7.34
N PHE A 25 -7.24 37.87 -7.35
CA PHE A 25 -6.23 37.80 -6.31
C PHE A 25 -6.82 38.06 -4.92
N SER A 26 -6.56 37.18 -3.97
CA SER A 26 -6.76 37.41 -2.54
C SER A 26 -5.42 37.29 -1.80
N ALA A 27 -5.31 37.90 -0.61
CA ALA A 27 -4.09 37.78 0.20
C ALA A 27 -3.82 36.34 0.66
N GLU A 28 -4.87 35.53 0.78
CA GLU A 28 -4.78 34.08 1.09
C GLU A 28 -4.06 33.30 -0.02
N MET A 29 -4.29 33.65 -1.30
CA MET A 29 -3.62 33.03 -2.43
C MET A 29 -2.10 33.24 -2.41
N ASP A 30 -1.65 34.42 -1.95
CA ASP A 30 -0.22 34.73 -1.81
C ASP A 30 0.40 33.90 -0.67
N HIS A 31 -0.35 33.71 0.40
CA HIS A 31 0.04 32.87 1.53
C HIS A 31 0.16 31.40 1.13
N ASP A 32 -0.87 30.86 0.46
CA ASP A 32 -0.89 29.49 -0.07
C ASP A 32 0.26 29.23 -1.05
N ALA A 33 0.52 30.17 -1.97
CA ALA A 33 1.61 30.06 -2.92
C ALA A 33 2.98 29.99 -2.22
N LYS A 34 3.17 30.82 -1.18
CA LYS A 34 4.40 30.83 -0.38
C LYS A 34 4.55 29.53 0.42
N GLN A 35 3.48 29.08 1.07
CA GLN A 35 3.49 27.80 1.80
C GLN A 35 3.82 26.62 0.89
N ASN A 36 3.19 26.54 -0.29
CA ASN A 36 3.45 25.52 -1.27
C ASN A 36 4.92 25.53 -1.73
N PHE A 37 5.49 26.71 -1.99
CA PHE A 37 6.89 26.85 -2.35
C PHE A 37 7.84 26.38 -1.24
N GLU A 38 7.56 26.76 0.00
CA GLU A 38 8.32 26.30 1.17
C GLU A 38 8.21 24.77 1.31
N MET A 39 7.02 24.22 1.18
CA MET A 39 6.79 22.78 1.27
C MET A 39 7.53 22.00 0.18
N VAL A 40 7.52 22.45 -1.06
CA VAL A 40 8.29 21.83 -2.16
C VAL A 40 9.80 21.87 -1.87
N ARG A 41 10.30 23.01 -1.38
CA ARG A 41 11.71 23.15 -1.00
C ARG A 41 12.08 22.19 0.12
N ASP A 42 11.23 22.10 1.13
CA ASP A 42 11.47 21.26 2.32
C ASP A 42 11.33 19.77 1.96
N LEU A 43 10.41 19.40 1.07
CA LEU A 43 10.27 18.01 0.57
C LEU A 43 11.53 17.52 -0.16
N ARG A 44 12.20 18.40 -0.94
CA ARG A 44 13.49 18.04 -1.57
C ARG A 44 14.54 17.64 -0.54
N ARG A 45 14.53 18.28 0.63
CA ARG A 45 15.43 17.96 1.73
C ARG A 45 14.99 16.71 2.49
N ALA A 46 13.69 16.53 2.63
CA ALA A 46 13.10 15.42 3.36
C ALA A 46 13.56 14.06 2.82
N ILE A 47 13.65 13.93 1.49
CA ILE A 47 14.12 12.71 0.81
C ILE A 47 15.55 12.33 1.25
N ALA A 48 16.44 13.33 1.39
CA ALA A 48 17.83 13.11 1.79
C ALA A 48 18.03 13.01 3.32
N ASN A 49 17.13 13.61 4.11
CA ASN A 49 17.31 13.80 5.56
C ASN A 49 16.58 12.76 6.42
N ASN A 50 16.05 11.67 5.83
CA ASN A 50 15.26 10.66 6.55
C ASN A 50 14.01 11.23 7.25
N GLU A 51 13.38 12.26 6.66
CA GLU A 51 12.14 12.82 7.16
C GLU A 51 10.90 12.06 6.63
N LEU A 52 11.08 11.22 5.61
CA LEU A 52 10.05 10.33 5.10
C LEU A 52 10.02 9.01 5.86
N GLU A 53 8.83 8.50 6.12
CA GLU A 53 8.60 7.23 6.81
C GLU A 53 7.44 6.47 6.17
N LEU A 54 7.50 5.12 6.16
CA LEU A 54 6.37 4.28 5.79
C LEU A 54 5.65 3.79 7.03
N PHE A 55 4.36 4.06 7.08
CA PHE A 55 3.41 3.36 7.93
C PHE A 55 2.79 2.21 7.13
N PHE A 56 2.26 1.22 7.83
CA PHE A 56 1.73 0.03 7.20
C PHE A 56 0.36 -0.30 7.76
N GLN A 57 -0.60 -0.55 6.88
CA GLN A 57 -1.92 -1.01 7.25
C GLN A 57 -2.13 -2.44 6.76
N PRO A 58 -2.49 -3.41 7.64
CA PRO A 58 -2.66 -4.80 7.25
C PRO A 58 -3.89 -5.01 6.37
N LYS A 59 -3.76 -5.88 5.38
CA LYS A 59 -4.85 -6.53 4.65
C LYS A 59 -5.09 -7.90 5.25
N ILE A 60 -6.35 -8.24 5.50
CA ILE A 60 -6.77 -9.43 6.22
C ILE A 60 -7.60 -10.30 5.30
N ASP A 61 -7.29 -11.59 5.23
CA ASP A 61 -8.16 -12.56 4.57
C ASP A 61 -9.54 -12.57 5.23
N ALA A 62 -10.59 -12.38 4.43
CA ALA A 62 -11.94 -12.15 4.91
C ALA A 62 -12.54 -13.34 5.68
N ARG A 63 -12.02 -14.57 5.47
CA ARG A 63 -12.54 -15.80 6.07
C ARG A 63 -11.70 -16.27 7.26
N SER A 64 -10.37 -16.24 7.11
CA SER A 64 -9.46 -16.77 8.12
C SER A 64 -8.98 -15.73 9.11
N GLY A 65 -9.13 -14.43 8.82
CA GLY A 65 -8.58 -13.34 9.62
C GLY A 65 -7.06 -13.26 9.63
N GLN A 66 -6.39 -14.00 8.75
CA GLN A 66 -4.94 -13.96 8.63
C GLN A 66 -4.47 -12.74 7.86
N VAL A 67 -3.31 -12.20 8.25
CA VAL A 67 -2.67 -11.12 7.50
C VAL A 67 -2.08 -11.68 6.21
N THR A 68 -2.48 -11.12 5.07
CA THR A 68 -2.03 -11.53 3.73
C THR A 68 -1.02 -10.55 3.15
N ALA A 69 -1.22 -9.27 3.42
CA ALA A 69 -0.41 -8.18 2.92
C ALA A 69 -0.42 -6.99 3.87
N ALA A 70 0.37 -5.97 3.57
CA ALA A 70 0.27 -4.66 4.20
C ALA A 70 0.48 -3.57 3.16
N GLU A 71 -0.39 -2.58 3.17
CA GLU A 71 -0.23 -1.37 2.36
C GLU A 71 0.74 -0.41 3.03
N ALA A 72 1.74 0.04 2.25
CA ALA A 72 2.73 1.02 2.68
C ALA A 72 2.22 2.44 2.42
N LEU A 73 1.98 3.15 3.49
CA LEU A 73 1.40 4.48 3.50
C LEU A 73 2.46 5.51 3.88
N LEU A 74 2.83 6.35 2.94
CA LEU A 74 3.85 7.37 3.13
C LEU A 74 3.44 8.39 4.19
N ARG A 75 4.41 8.81 5.02
CA ARG A 75 4.30 9.90 5.99
C ARG A 75 5.52 10.80 5.87
N TRP A 76 5.34 12.06 6.08
CA TRP A 76 6.44 13.01 6.14
C TRP A 76 6.51 13.63 7.53
N ASN A 77 7.55 13.30 8.26
CA ASN A 77 7.84 13.83 9.59
C ASN A 77 8.56 15.18 9.46
N HIS A 78 7.78 16.22 9.16
CA HIS A 78 8.30 17.56 8.92
C HIS A 78 8.75 18.20 10.26
N PRO A 79 9.97 18.77 10.32
CA PRO A 79 10.55 19.24 11.59
C PRO A 79 9.76 20.38 12.24
N LYS A 80 8.95 21.13 11.48
CA LYS A 80 8.16 22.25 12.00
C LYS A 80 6.66 21.96 12.04
N LEU A 81 6.15 21.15 11.11
CA LEU A 81 4.71 20.90 10.93
C LEU A 81 4.25 19.60 11.60
N GLY A 82 5.19 18.79 12.11
CA GLY A 82 4.88 17.44 12.58
C GLY A 82 4.64 16.49 11.41
N THR A 83 3.78 15.49 11.61
CA THR A 83 3.49 14.50 10.58
C THR A 83 2.55 15.10 9.52
N VAL A 84 3.05 15.24 8.29
CA VAL A 84 2.30 15.70 7.11
C VAL A 84 1.79 14.48 6.35
N MET A 85 0.50 14.51 5.97
CA MET A 85 -0.15 13.41 5.29
C MET A 85 0.09 13.46 3.78
N PRO A 86 0.04 12.32 3.06
CA PRO A 86 0.26 12.26 1.61
C PRO A 86 -0.61 13.24 0.82
N ASP A 87 -1.89 13.38 1.18
CA ASP A 87 -2.84 14.26 0.52
C ASP A 87 -2.37 15.73 0.47
N ASP A 88 -1.59 16.14 1.48
CA ASP A 88 -1.09 17.50 1.59
C ASP A 88 0.13 17.78 0.70
N PHE A 89 0.96 16.76 0.41
CA PHE A 89 2.23 17.00 -0.30
C PHE A 89 2.43 16.20 -1.60
N VAL A 90 1.77 15.06 -1.80
CA VAL A 90 1.97 14.25 -3.02
C VAL A 90 1.60 15.02 -4.28
N ARG A 91 0.45 15.72 -4.27
CA ARG A 91 0.05 16.58 -5.40
C ARG A 91 1.05 17.72 -5.67
N LEU A 92 1.71 18.23 -4.63
CA LEU A 92 2.77 19.22 -4.77
C LEU A 92 4.04 18.58 -5.35
N ALA A 93 4.39 17.39 -4.91
CA ALA A 93 5.50 16.61 -5.44
C ALA A 93 5.33 16.33 -6.94
N GLU A 94 4.13 15.95 -7.37
CA GLU A 94 3.83 15.72 -8.80
C GLU A 94 4.05 16.98 -9.64
N ARG A 95 3.48 18.13 -9.22
CA ARG A 95 3.62 19.40 -9.93
C ARG A 95 5.06 19.92 -9.95
N ALA A 96 5.81 19.66 -8.89
CA ALA A 96 7.21 20.07 -8.77
C ALA A 96 8.21 19.09 -9.42
N GLY A 97 7.73 17.99 -10.03
CA GLY A 97 8.57 16.95 -10.63
C GLY A 97 9.36 16.13 -9.60
N LEU A 98 8.95 16.12 -8.32
CA LEU A 98 9.60 15.39 -7.24
C LEU A 98 9.03 13.99 -7.03
N ILE A 99 7.90 13.67 -7.67
CA ILE A 99 7.19 12.40 -7.44
C ILE A 99 8.05 11.18 -7.82
N GLY A 100 8.92 11.29 -8.82
CA GLY A 100 9.86 10.24 -9.18
C GLY A 100 10.82 9.93 -8.02
N ALA A 101 11.45 10.96 -7.44
CA ALA A 101 12.38 10.79 -6.32
C ALA A 101 11.69 10.29 -5.04
N VAL A 102 10.46 10.75 -4.77
CA VAL A 102 9.63 10.23 -3.67
C VAL A 102 9.30 8.76 -3.91
N GLY A 103 8.90 8.39 -5.12
CA GLY A 103 8.60 7.02 -5.49
C GLY A 103 9.78 6.08 -5.38
N ASP A 104 10.97 6.51 -5.81
CA ASP A 104 12.20 5.74 -5.64
C ASP A 104 12.49 5.46 -4.18
N TRP A 105 12.31 6.47 -3.34
CA TRP A 105 12.47 6.31 -1.90
C TRP A 105 11.44 5.30 -1.33
N VAL A 106 10.18 5.37 -1.78
CA VAL A 106 9.12 4.45 -1.33
C VAL A 106 9.43 3.02 -1.76
N ILE A 107 9.81 2.79 -3.03
CA ILE A 107 10.17 1.47 -3.55
C ILE A 107 11.32 0.86 -2.75
N GLU A 108 12.39 1.62 -2.52
CA GLU A 108 13.54 1.18 -1.74
C GLU A 108 13.17 0.88 -0.27
N ALA A 109 12.38 1.75 0.36
CA ALA A 109 11.94 1.58 1.74
C ALA A 109 11.03 0.35 1.90
N ALA A 110 10.08 0.14 0.98
CA ALA A 110 9.17 -1.01 0.98
C ALA A 110 9.93 -2.33 0.78
N CYS A 111 10.84 -2.40 -0.20
CA CYS A 111 11.65 -3.60 -0.43
C CYS A 111 12.57 -3.92 0.75
N ARG A 112 13.22 -2.90 1.34
CA ARG A 112 14.03 -3.04 2.55
C ARG A 112 13.20 -3.57 3.72
N GLN A 113 11.98 -3.05 3.89
CA GLN A 113 11.09 -3.47 4.97
C GLN A 113 10.57 -4.89 4.76
N ALA A 114 10.15 -5.25 3.56
CA ALA A 114 9.77 -6.63 3.21
C ALA A 114 10.91 -7.61 3.52
N ARG A 115 12.16 -7.23 3.22
CA ARG A 115 13.35 -8.02 3.57
C ARG A 115 13.49 -8.18 5.07
N SER A 116 13.38 -7.08 5.83
CA SER A 116 13.50 -7.10 7.30
C SER A 116 12.44 -8.02 7.93
N TRP A 117 11.21 -7.98 7.46
CA TRP A 117 10.14 -8.85 7.95
C TRP A 117 10.38 -10.31 7.61
N ARG A 118 10.79 -10.61 6.36
CA ARG A 118 11.13 -11.98 5.96
C ARG A 118 12.23 -12.58 6.82
N ASP A 119 13.28 -11.81 7.12
CA ASP A 119 14.40 -12.27 7.94
C ASP A 119 13.97 -12.51 9.42
N LYS A 120 12.86 -11.90 9.84
CA LYS A 120 12.20 -12.12 11.15
C LYS A 120 11.07 -13.17 11.10
N GLY A 121 10.91 -13.89 10.00
CA GLY A 121 9.93 -14.96 9.85
C GLY A 121 8.54 -14.52 9.37
N LEU A 122 8.30 -13.23 9.18
CA LEU A 122 7.03 -12.71 8.64
C LEU A 122 7.13 -12.58 7.12
N ARG A 123 6.37 -13.43 6.40
CA ARG A 123 6.29 -13.41 4.94
C ARG A 123 4.92 -12.90 4.53
N MET A 124 4.85 -11.66 4.11
CA MET A 124 3.64 -11.07 3.55
C MET A 124 4.01 -10.16 2.39
N ARG A 125 3.04 -9.86 1.55
CA ARG A 125 3.18 -8.89 0.46
C ARG A 125 3.22 -7.47 1.04
N VAL A 126 3.94 -6.58 0.37
CA VAL A 126 3.92 -5.15 0.66
C VAL A 126 3.35 -4.45 -0.57
N ALA A 127 2.30 -3.68 -0.38
CA ALA A 127 1.68 -2.89 -1.43
C ALA A 127 2.21 -1.45 -1.39
N ILE A 128 2.50 -0.89 -2.55
CA ILE A 128 2.94 0.50 -2.73
C ILE A 128 2.08 1.18 -3.78
N ASN A 129 1.74 2.43 -3.54
CA ASN A 129 1.00 3.26 -4.47
C ASN A 129 1.92 3.84 -5.55
N LEU A 130 1.54 3.70 -6.82
CA LEU A 130 2.21 4.29 -7.97
C LEU A 130 1.33 5.36 -8.62
N SER A 131 1.88 6.56 -8.81
CA SER A 131 1.16 7.63 -9.50
C SER A 131 1.18 7.44 -11.03
N VAL A 132 0.21 8.06 -11.71
CA VAL A 132 0.14 8.10 -13.17
C VAL A 132 1.44 8.63 -13.80
N ASN A 133 2.06 9.63 -13.16
CA ASN A 133 3.30 10.22 -13.65
C ASN A 133 4.47 9.24 -13.58
N GLN A 134 4.51 8.35 -12.61
CA GLN A 134 5.48 7.27 -12.52
C GLN A 134 5.22 6.17 -13.55
N MET A 135 3.96 5.80 -13.77
CA MET A 135 3.57 4.80 -14.77
C MET A 135 3.93 5.18 -16.20
N ARG A 136 4.07 6.48 -16.47
CA ARG A 136 4.51 7.01 -17.77
C ARG A 136 6.03 7.06 -17.93
N GLN A 137 6.80 6.79 -16.88
CA GLN A 137 8.27 6.79 -16.95
C GLN A 137 8.78 5.46 -17.48
N ASP A 138 9.59 5.49 -18.53
CA ASP A 138 10.09 4.28 -19.19
C ASP A 138 10.96 3.41 -18.28
N ASP A 139 11.55 3.98 -17.23
CA ASP A 139 12.50 3.34 -16.31
C ASP A 139 11.90 2.86 -14.98
N ILE A 140 10.59 3.07 -14.72
CA ILE A 140 9.97 2.69 -13.45
C ILE A 140 10.12 1.19 -13.15
N VAL A 141 9.93 0.34 -14.16
CA VAL A 141 10.05 -1.11 -14.00
C VAL A 141 11.49 -1.53 -13.71
N ASP A 142 12.46 -0.84 -14.31
CA ASP A 142 13.89 -1.10 -14.07
C ASP A 142 14.25 -0.72 -12.64
N ARG A 143 13.78 0.42 -12.13
CA ARG A 143 13.97 0.86 -10.74
C ARG A 143 13.37 -0.13 -9.74
N ILE A 144 12.16 -0.63 -9.98
CA ILE A 144 11.54 -1.68 -9.16
C ILE A 144 12.39 -2.95 -9.21
N THR A 145 12.82 -3.36 -10.41
CA THR A 145 13.64 -4.56 -10.60
C THR A 145 14.96 -4.48 -9.83
N GLU A 146 15.63 -3.33 -9.88
CA GLU A 146 16.89 -3.10 -9.17
C GLU A 146 16.71 -3.12 -7.65
N ALA A 147 15.63 -2.50 -7.13
CA ALA A 147 15.31 -2.52 -5.71
C ALA A 147 15.02 -3.94 -5.23
N LEU A 148 14.21 -4.71 -5.96
CA LEU A 148 13.92 -6.11 -5.65
C LEU A 148 15.21 -6.95 -5.60
N LYS A 149 16.11 -6.78 -6.58
CA LYS A 149 17.42 -7.47 -6.62
C LYS A 149 18.29 -7.07 -5.46
N ARG A 150 18.44 -5.76 -5.18
CA ARG A 150 19.25 -5.21 -4.09
C ARG A 150 18.85 -5.75 -2.74
N HIS A 151 17.53 -5.80 -2.47
CA HIS A 151 16.99 -6.30 -1.21
C HIS A 151 16.71 -7.81 -1.23
N LYS A 152 16.97 -8.51 -2.35
CA LYS A 152 16.75 -9.95 -2.52
C LYS A 152 15.31 -10.37 -2.21
N ILE A 153 14.34 -9.58 -2.68
CA ILE A 153 12.91 -9.83 -2.53
C ILE A 153 12.38 -10.46 -3.82
N ARG A 154 11.51 -11.45 -3.68
CA ARG A 154 10.79 -12.02 -4.83
C ARG A 154 9.77 -11.00 -5.33
N PRO A 155 9.63 -10.82 -6.66
CA PRO A 155 8.64 -9.88 -7.21
C PRO A 155 7.21 -10.11 -6.67
N SER A 156 6.80 -11.36 -6.47
CA SER A 156 5.49 -11.74 -5.91
C SER A 156 5.24 -11.27 -4.46
N LEU A 157 6.22 -10.68 -3.80
CA LEU A 157 6.05 -10.05 -2.48
C LEU A 157 5.85 -8.54 -2.55
N LEU A 158 5.85 -7.96 -3.74
CA LEU A 158 5.52 -6.56 -3.97
C LEU A 158 4.22 -6.46 -4.75
N THR A 159 3.30 -5.60 -4.29
CA THR A 159 2.11 -5.20 -5.01
C THR A 159 2.27 -3.74 -5.44
N CYS A 160 2.01 -3.45 -6.70
CA CYS A 160 1.90 -2.09 -7.21
C CYS A 160 0.42 -1.72 -7.28
N GLU A 161 -0.01 -0.74 -6.51
CA GLU A 161 -1.37 -0.21 -6.51
C GLU A 161 -1.44 1.01 -7.40
N ILE A 162 -2.41 1.03 -8.30
CA ILE A 162 -2.68 2.13 -9.22
C ILE A 162 -4.15 2.49 -9.16
N THR A 163 -4.48 3.77 -9.19
CA THR A 163 -5.87 4.20 -9.21
C THR A 163 -6.59 3.74 -10.48
N GLU A 164 -7.91 3.59 -10.40
CA GLU A 164 -8.77 3.28 -11.55
C GLU A 164 -8.48 4.21 -12.74
N SER A 165 -8.33 5.50 -12.50
CA SER A 165 -8.03 6.49 -13.54
C SER A 165 -6.70 6.22 -14.24
N THR A 166 -5.67 5.81 -13.50
CA THR A 166 -4.36 5.42 -14.04
C THR A 166 -4.47 4.13 -14.84
N ALA A 167 -5.23 3.16 -14.33
CA ALA A 167 -5.48 1.90 -15.00
C ALA A 167 -6.18 2.08 -16.36
N MET A 168 -7.05 3.08 -16.49
CA MET A 168 -7.79 3.39 -17.72
C MET A 168 -7.00 4.25 -18.71
N GLU A 169 -5.77 4.65 -18.42
CA GLU A 169 -4.93 5.37 -19.38
C GLU A 169 -4.46 4.47 -20.52
N ASP A 170 -5.05 4.68 -21.69
CA ASP A 170 -4.71 3.93 -22.90
C ASP A 170 -3.58 4.63 -23.69
N THR A 171 -2.44 4.86 -23.02
CA THR A 171 -1.23 5.34 -23.71
C THR A 171 -0.28 4.17 -23.97
N ARG A 172 0.52 4.27 -25.03
CA ARG A 172 1.54 3.24 -25.36
C ARG A 172 2.52 3.04 -24.21
N ALA A 173 2.90 4.12 -23.52
CA ALA A 173 3.82 4.08 -22.39
C ALA A 173 3.23 3.31 -21.21
N THR A 174 1.99 3.62 -20.80
CA THR A 174 1.33 2.93 -19.69
C THR A 174 1.07 1.45 -19.98
N GLN A 175 0.64 1.11 -21.22
CA GLN A 175 0.47 -0.28 -21.62
C GLN A 175 1.78 -1.08 -21.58
N GLU A 176 2.88 -0.50 -22.04
CA GLU A 176 4.20 -1.14 -21.97
C GLU A 176 4.65 -1.32 -20.53
N THR A 177 4.42 -0.34 -19.65
CA THR A 177 4.72 -0.45 -18.23
C THR A 177 3.91 -1.58 -17.57
N PHE A 178 2.60 -1.68 -17.86
CA PHE A 178 1.77 -2.79 -17.37
C PHE A 178 2.29 -4.16 -17.81
N ARG A 179 2.60 -4.30 -19.09
CA ARG A 179 3.16 -5.55 -19.63
C ARG A 179 4.45 -5.94 -18.91
N ARG A 180 5.38 -5.00 -18.74
CA ARG A 180 6.67 -5.22 -18.07
C ARG A 180 6.52 -5.54 -16.59
N LEU A 181 5.58 -4.91 -15.88
CA LEU A 181 5.27 -5.23 -14.47
C LEU A 181 4.74 -6.67 -14.36
N GLY A 182 3.82 -7.06 -15.24
CA GLY A 182 3.31 -8.43 -15.29
C GLY A 182 4.40 -9.46 -15.57
N GLU A 183 5.30 -9.20 -16.54
CA GLU A 183 6.44 -10.07 -16.84
C GLU A 183 7.47 -10.16 -15.72
N LEU A 184 7.65 -9.09 -14.96
CA LEU A 184 8.49 -9.07 -13.76
C LEU A 184 7.92 -9.97 -12.66
N GLY A 185 6.60 -10.17 -12.65
CA GLY A 185 5.89 -10.99 -11.66
C GLY A 185 5.61 -10.27 -10.34
N VAL A 186 5.52 -8.94 -10.34
CA VAL A 186 4.92 -8.17 -9.24
C VAL A 186 3.41 -8.22 -9.36
N HIS A 187 2.70 -8.20 -8.23
CA HIS A 187 1.25 -8.10 -8.23
C HIS A 187 0.82 -6.68 -8.65
N LEU A 188 -0.20 -6.59 -9.49
CA LEU A 188 -0.83 -5.33 -9.85
C LEU A 188 -2.22 -5.27 -9.23
N SER A 189 -2.52 -4.21 -8.49
CA SER A 189 -3.81 -3.95 -7.87
C SER A 189 -4.42 -2.66 -8.41
N ILE A 190 -5.71 -2.69 -8.71
CA ILE A 190 -6.46 -1.51 -9.14
C ILE A 190 -7.15 -0.92 -7.93
N ASP A 191 -6.82 0.31 -7.61
CA ASP A 191 -7.28 1.05 -6.44
C ASP A 191 -8.42 2.03 -6.76
N ASP A 192 -9.17 2.44 -5.72
CA ASP A 192 -10.29 3.39 -5.80
C ASP A 192 -11.37 2.99 -6.82
N PHE A 193 -11.61 1.68 -7.01
CA PHE A 193 -12.53 1.20 -8.04
C PHE A 193 -13.97 1.61 -7.77
N GLY A 194 -14.62 2.17 -8.81
CA GLY A 194 -15.99 2.65 -8.79
C GLY A 194 -16.11 4.16 -8.63
N THR A 195 -15.01 4.89 -8.45
CA THR A 195 -15.00 6.35 -8.38
C THR A 195 -14.89 7.02 -9.75
N GLY A 196 -14.56 6.25 -10.79
CA GLY A 196 -14.31 6.70 -12.16
C GLY A 196 -15.26 6.10 -13.21
N HIS A 197 -14.85 6.17 -14.48
CA HIS A 197 -15.56 5.61 -15.63
C HIS A 197 -14.81 4.41 -16.19
N SER A 198 -14.98 3.25 -15.57
CA SER A 198 -14.30 2.03 -16.01
C SER A 198 -14.83 1.48 -17.33
N SER A 199 -13.92 1.24 -18.25
CA SER A 199 -14.19 0.38 -19.41
C SER A 199 -13.86 -1.07 -19.07
N LEU A 200 -14.88 -1.92 -18.92
CA LEU A 200 -14.72 -3.35 -18.64
C LEU A 200 -13.86 -4.07 -19.70
N ALA A 201 -13.94 -3.62 -20.94
CA ALA A 201 -13.12 -4.16 -22.03
C ALA A 201 -11.63 -3.89 -21.84
N TYR A 202 -11.30 -2.77 -21.21
CA TYR A 202 -9.92 -2.40 -20.92
C TYR A 202 -9.42 -3.11 -19.66
N LEU A 203 -10.23 -3.15 -18.61
CA LEU A 203 -9.90 -3.85 -17.36
C LEU A 203 -9.45 -5.30 -17.61
N ARG A 204 -10.14 -6.01 -18.55
CA ARG A 204 -9.79 -7.39 -18.93
C ARG A 204 -8.41 -7.55 -19.57
N LYS A 205 -7.83 -6.48 -20.11
CA LYS A 205 -6.52 -6.51 -20.79
C LYS A 205 -5.35 -6.27 -19.83
N LEU A 206 -5.63 -5.71 -18.66
CA LEU A 206 -4.60 -5.42 -17.69
C LEU A 206 -4.11 -6.71 -17.03
N PRO A 207 -2.82 -6.85 -16.74
CA PRO A 207 -2.27 -7.95 -15.96
C PRO A 207 -2.52 -7.74 -14.45
N ALA A 208 -3.70 -7.25 -14.09
CA ALA A 208 -4.10 -7.03 -12.71
C ALA A 208 -4.50 -8.37 -12.07
N GLU A 209 -4.25 -8.49 -10.78
CA GLU A 209 -4.59 -9.65 -9.96
C GLU A 209 -5.54 -9.30 -8.82
N GLU A 210 -5.68 -8.01 -8.52
CA GLU A 210 -6.45 -7.51 -7.38
C GLU A 210 -7.21 -6.24 -7.76
N LEU A 211 -8.41 -6.08 -7.18
CA LEU A 211 -9.25 -4.90 -7.30
C LEU A 211 -9.67 -4.47 -5.90
N LYS A 212 -9.46 -3.19 -5.56
CA LYS A 212 -9.82 -2.60 -4.28
C LYS A 212 -11.11 -1.81 -4.42
N ILE A 213 -12.09 -2.13 -3.59
CA ILE A 213 -13.37 -1.40 -3.50
C ILE A 213 -13.15 -0.23 -2.55
N ASP A 214 -13.36 1.00 -3.05
CA ASP A 214 -13.21 2.21 -2.26
C ASP A 214 -14.15 2.24 -1.05
N ARG A 215 -13.66 2.84 0.04
CA ARG A 215 -14.39 2.98 1.32
C ARG A 215 -15.76 3.61 1.19
N MET A 216 -15.99 4.48 0.20
CA MET A 216 -17.28 5.12 0.00
C MET A 216 -18.41 4.12 -0.22
N PHE A 217 -18.12 2.96 -0.84
CA PHE A 217 -19.11 1.90 -1.04
C PHE A 217 -19.29 1.03 0.20
N VAL A 218 -18.30 0.99 1.09
CA VAL A 218 -18.31 0.20 2.33
C VAL A 218 -19.05 0.92 3.45
N GLN A 219 -18.99 2.25 3.51
CA GLN A 219 -19.58 3.06 4.58
C GLN A 219 -21.08 2.84 4.74
N ASP A 220 -21.82 2.73 3.65
CA ASP A 220 -23.29 2.63 3.67
C ASP A 220 -23.83 1.20 3.61
N LEU A 221 -22.97 0.17 3.64
CA LEU A 221 -23.36 -1.24 3.48
C LEU A 221 -24.39 -1.72 4.50
N GLU A 222 -24.42 -1.18 5.70
CA GLU A 222 -25.35 -1.61 6.75
C GLU A 222 -26.78 -1.15 6.48
N HIS A 223 -26.94 0.01 5.87
CA HIS A 223 -28.21 0.73 5.78
C HIS A 223 -28.77 0.82 4.37
N SER A 224 -27.95 0.58 3.34
CA SER A 224 -28.32 0.71 1.94
C SER A 224 -28.32 -0.62 1.21
N ALA A 225 -29.49 -1.03 0.71
CA ALA A 225 -29.62 -2.19 -0.18
C ALA A 225 -28.92 -1.93 -1.51
N ASP A 226 -28.95 -0.69 -2.01
CA ASP A 226 -28.31 -0.29 -3.25
C ASP A 226 -26.79 -0.38 -3.13
N ALA A 227 -26.20 0.07 -1.98
CA ALA A 227 -24.77 -0.07 -1.72
C ALA A 227 -24.33 -1.55 -1.74
N ARG A 228 -25.14 -2.43 -1.12
CA ARG A 228 -24.87 -3.89 -1.14
C ARG A 228 -24.96 -4.44 -2.56
N ALA A 229 -25.96 -4.03 -3.35
CA ALA A 229 -26.10 -4.48 -4.72
C ALA A 229 -24.93 -4.04 -5.60
N VAL A 230 -24.41 -2.83 -5.40
CA VAL A 230 -23.22 -2.33 -6.10
C VAL A 230 -21.98 -3.15 -5.74
N VAL A 231 -21.72 -3.35 -4.45
CA VAL A 231 -20.57 -4.16 -4.00
C VAL A 231 -20.67 -5.60 -4.49
N ASP A 232 -21.86 -6.23 -4.42
CA ASP A 232 -22.10 -7.58 -4.93
C ASP A 232 -21.79 -7.68 -6.44
N ALA A 233 -22.24 -6.68 -7.21
CA ALA A 233 -21.96 -6.62 -8.63
C ALA A 233 -20.46 -6.47 -8.94
N VAL A 234 -19.76 -5.62 -8.19
CA VAL A 234 -18.30 -5.42 -8.33
C VAL A 234 -17.54 -6.70 -7.98
N VAL A 235 -17.89 -7.36 -6.88
CA VAL A 235 -17.25 -8.64 -6.47
C VAL A 235 -17.42 -9.70 -7.54
N LYS A 236 -18.64 -9.90 -8.03
CA LYS A 236 -18.93 -10.87 -9.09
C LYS A 236 -18.19 -10.57 -10.38
N LEU A 237 -18.14 -9.29 -10.75
CA LEU A 237 -17.39 -8.84 -11.93
C LEU A 237 -15.90 -9.13 -11.79
N ALA A 238 -15.30 -8.75 -10.67
CA ALA A 238 -13.88 -8.98 -10.42
C ALA A 238 -13.53 -10.47 -10.47
N HIS A 239 -14.31 -11.31 -9.81
CA HIS A 239 -14.12 -12.77 -9.83
C HIS A 239 -14.29 -13.36 -11.23
N ALA A 240 -15.25 -12.86 -12.03
CA ALA A 240 -15.43 -13.28 -13.42
C ALA A 240 -14.23 -12.92 -14.31
N LEU A 241 -13.46 -11.89 -13.92
CA LEU A 241 -12.21 -11.49 -14.56
C LEU A 241 -10.97 -12.19 -13.96
N GLY A 242 -11.14 -13.03 -12.93
CA GLY A 242 -10.05 -13.71 -12.24
C GLY A 242 -9.29 -12.84 -11.22
N LEU A 243 -9.86 -11.69 -10.84
CA LEU A 243 -9.28 -10.77 -9.87
C LEU A 243 -9.74 -11.12 -8.46
N LYS A 244 -8.86 -10.94 -7.48
CA LYS A 244 -9.22 -10.90 -6.06
C LYS A 244 -9.82 -9.54 -5.72
N VAL A 245 -10.68 -9.52 -4.68
CA VAL A 245 -11.33 -8.31 -4.22
C VAL A 245 -10.88 -7.96 -2.81
N VAL A 246 -10.41 -6.75 -2.64
CA VAL A 246 -10.12 -6.13 -1.33
C VAL A 246 -11.17 -5.07 -1.06
N ALA A 247 -11.83 -5.10 0.10
CA ALA A 247 -12.72 -4.02 0.51
C ALA A 247 -12.01 -3.12 1.53
N GLU A 248 -12.05 -1.83 1.28
CA GLU A 248 -11.40 -0.82 2.10
C GLU A 248 -12.33 -0.11 3.07
N GLY A 249 -11.76 0.50 4.12
CA GLY A 249 -12.52 1.30 5.05
C GLY A 249 -13.49 0.50 5.92
N VAL A 250 -13.19 -0.76 6.21
CA VAL A 250 -13.99 -1.60 7.12
C VAL A 250 -13.79 -1.10 8.55
N GLU A 251 -14.85 -0.59 9.17
CA GLU A 251 -14.78 0.06 10.48
C GLU A 251 -15.49 -0.71 11.59
N ASN A 252 -16.41 -1.64 11.25
CA ASN A 252 -17.18 -2.36 12.22
C ASN A 252 -17.47 -3.82 11.84
N PRO A 253 -17.86 -4.69 12.80
CA PRO A 253 -18.09 -6.11 12.57
C PRO A 253 -19.23 -6.42 11.59
N ARG A 254 -20.23 -5.52 11.48
CA ARG A 254 -21.36 -5.75 10.58
C ARG A 254 -20.95 -5.57 9.11
N GLN A 255 -20.13 -4.55 8.81
CA GLN A 255 -19.53 -4.38 7.49
C GLN A 255 -18.67 -5.59 7.11
N HIS A 256 -17.82 -6.06 8.04
CA HIS A 256 -17.03 -7.27 7.84
C HIS A 256 -17.90 -8.47 7.45
N GLN A 257 -18.97 -8.74 8.23
CA GLN A 257 -19.87 -9.85 7.96
C GLN A 257 -20.49 -9.76 6.57
N ILE A 258 -21.04 -8.60 6.21
CA ILE A 258 -21.67 -8.37 4.89
C ILE A 258 -20.67 -8.60 3.76
N LEU A 259 -19.45 -8.04 3.87
CA LEU A 259 -18.42 -8.18 2.85
C LEU A 259 -17.95 -9.63 2.68
N ALA A 260 -17.83 -10.37 3.78
CA ALA A 260 -17.51 -11.80 3.75
C ALA A 260 -18.63 -12.62 3.10
N GLU A 261 -19.91 -12.30 3.40
CA GLU A 261 -21.09 -12.92 2.76
C GLU A 261 -21.16 -12.61 1.26
N LEU A 262 -20.80 -11.40 0.85
CA LEU A 262 -20.72 -10.99 -0.57
C LEU A 262 -19.52 -11.61 -1.31
N GLY A 263 -18.58 -12.21 -0.58
CA GLY A 263 -17.47 -12.95 -1.16
C GLY A 263 -16.20 -12.14 -1.38
N CYS A 264 -16.02 -11.00 -0.71
CA CYS A 264 -14.73 -10.30 -0.71
C CYS A 264 -13.63 -11.23 -0.21
N ASP A 265 -12.45 -11.18 -0.84
CA ASP A 265 -11.32 -12.05 -0.51
C ASP A 265 -10.49 -11.50 0.64
N GLU A 266 -10.21 -10.21 0.62
CA GLU A 266 -9.42 -9.52 1.62
C GLU A 266 -10.13 -8.26 2.11
N LEU A 267 -9.84 -7.84 3.34
CA LEU A 267 -10.44 -6.67 3.98
C LEU A 267 -9.36 -5.78 4.59
N GLN A 268 -9.57 -4.49 4.52
CA GLN A 268 -8.69 -3.49 5.11
C GLN A 268 -9.52 -2.41 5.80
N GLY A 269 -9.13 -2.00 7.01
CA GLY A 269 -9.85 -0.94 7.70
C GLY A 269 -9.51 -0.84 9.19
N TYR A 270 -10.09 0.19 9.82
CA TYR A 270 -9.84 0.50 11.22
C TYR A 270 -10.45 -0.52 12.19
N LEU A 271 -11.37 -1.34 11.71
CA LEU A 271 -11.84 -2.50 12.46
C LEU A 271 -10.70 -3.40 12.88
N PHE A 272 -9.72 -3.62 11.99
CA PHE A 272 -8.60 -4.52 12.24
C PHE A 272 -7.42 -3.78 12.85
N ALA A 273 -6.97 -2.73 12.17
CA ALA A 273 -5.87 -1.89 12.62
C ALA A 273 -5.80 -0.56 11.85
N LYS A 274 -5.38 0.49 12.54
CA LYS A 274 -4.96 1.74 11.90
C LYS A 274 -3.56 1.58 11.28
N PRO A 275 -3.18 2.43 10.31
CA PRO A 275 -1.80 2.47 9.83
C PRO A 275 -0.81 2.63 10.99
N MET A 276 0.22 1.79 11.03
CA MET A 276 1.18 1.71 12.13
C MET A 276 2.61 1.57 11.63
N THR A 277 3.59 1.74 12.51
CA THR A 277 5.00 1.57 12.16
C THR A 277 5.31 0.11 11.81
N ALA A 278 6.37 -0.11 11.02
CA ALA A 278 6.80 -1.44 10.63
C ALA A 278 7.06 -2.39 11.81
N ARG A 279 7.55 -1.84 12.94
CA ARG A 279 7.76 -2.59 14.18
C ARG A 279 6.44 -2.99 14.83
N ALA A 280 5.50 -2.06 14.90
CA ALA A 280 4.17 -2.33 15.47
C ALA A 280 3.44 -3.40 14.66
N LEU A 281 3.48 -3.32 13.32
CA LEU A 281 2.86 -4.33 12.46
C LEU A 281 3.50 -5.72 12.63
N LEU A 282 4.83 -5.79 12.74
CA LEU A 282 5.51 -7.06 13.01
C LEU A 282 5.01 -7.70 14.31
N LEU A 283 4.92 -6.92 15.40
CA LEU A 283 4.42 -7.40 16.68
C LEU A 283 2.95 -7.78 16.59
N TRP A 284 2.14 -6.99 15.91
CA TRP A 284 0.72 -7.24 15.71
C TRP A 284 0.48 -8.52 14.88
N ALA A 285 1.24 -8.73 13.81
CA ALA A 285 1.10 -9.88 12.92
C ALA A 285 1.61 -11.20 13.53
N LEU A 286 2.68 -11.13 14.35
CA LEU A 286 3.26 -12.29 15.05
C LEU A 286 2.66 -12.49 16.45
N GLY A 287 1.94 -11.49 16.96
CA GLY A 287 1.41 -11.49 18.32
C GLY A 287 0.18 -12.37 18.45
N ASP A 288 0.42 -13.61 18.88
CA ASP A 288 -0.64 -14.53 19.36
C ASP A 288 -1.05 -14.22 20.81
N ARG A 289 -0.57 -13.13 21.40
CA ARG A 289 -0.63 -12.89 22.85
C ARG A 289 -1.10 -11.48 23.15
N GLY A 290 -2.40 -11.32 23.38
CA GLY A 290 -2.98 -10.07 23.87
C GLY A 290 -4.35 -9.74 23.28
N GLU A 291 -4.79 -8.51 23.45
CA GLU A 291 -6.11 -8.00 23.00
C GLU A 291 -6.41 -8.27 21.52
N THR A 292 -5.39 -8.30 20.66
CA THR A 292 -5.52 -8.58 19.22
C THR A 292 -5.97 -10.01 18.95
N SER A 293 -5.51 -10.99 19.72
CA SER A 293 -5.92 -12.39 19.61
C SER A 293 -7.39 -12.56 20.02
N VAL A 294 -7.80 -11.93 21.10
CA VAL A 294 -9.20 -11.95 21.58
C VAL A 294 -10.13 -11.31 20.54
N PHE A 295 -9.72 -10.18 19.98
CA PHE A 295 -10.48 -9.48 18.95
C PHE A 295 -10.61 -10.30 17.65
N ARG A 296 -9.54 -10.91 17.17
CA ARG A 296 -9.57 -11.81 15.99
C ARG A 296 -10.47 -13.01 16.24
N ASN A 297 -10.37 -13.66 17.40
CA ASN A 297 -11.21 -14.79 17.75
C ASN A 297 -12.70 -14.42 17.85
N SER A 298 -13.01 -13.19 18.27
CA SER A 298 -14.39 -12.71 18.32
C SER A 298 -14.99 -12.44 16.94
N LEU A 299 -14.17 -12.05 15.96
CA LEU A 299 -14.62 -11.75 14.58
C LEU A 299 -14.66 -12.99 13.68
N PHE A 300 -13.68 -13.88 13.80
CA PHE A 300 -13.47 -14.99 12.86
C PHE A 300 -13.71 -16.38 13.49
N GLY A 301 -14.11 -16.44 14.76
CA GLY A 301 -14.21 -17.67 15.53
C GLY A 301 -12.83 -18.23 15.94
N GLU A 302 -12.82 -19.30 16.73
CA GLU A 302 -11.59 -20.01 17.06
C GLU A 302 -11.07 -20.74 15.81
N THR A 303 -10.27 -20.06 15.03
CA THR A 303 -9.53 -20.70 13.94
C THR A 303 -8.44 -21.55 14.58
N ARG A 304 -8.55 -22.88 14.46
CA ARG A 304 -7.43 -23.78 14.77
C ARG A 304 -6.20 -23.24 14.03
N GLN A 305 -5.21 -22.83 14.79
CA GLN A 305 -3.92 -22.38 14.29
C GLN A 305 -3.34 -23.43 13.35
N THR A 306 -3.54 -23.24 12.05
CA THR A 306 -2.65 -23.83 11.07
C THR A 306 -1.44 -22.91 11.05
N SER A 307 -0.42 -23.32 11.76
CA SER A 307 0.82 -22.61 11.97
C SER A 307 1.29 -21.88 10.71
N LEU A 308 1.17 -20.56 10.70
CA LEU A 308 2.04 -19.76 9.87
C LEU A 308 3.47 -20.16 10.25
N LEU A 309 4.17 -20.78 9.33
CA LEU A 309 5.49 -21.36 9.45
C LEU A 309 6.51 -20.40 10.07
N VAL A 310 6.48 -20.26 11.37
CA VAL A 310 7.67 -19.95 12.13
C VAL A 310 8.38 -21.29 12.31
N THR A 311 9.14 -21.70 11.31
CA THR A 311 10.22 -22.66 11.54
C THR A 311 11.18 -21.98 12.51
N ARG A 312 10.99 -22.22 13.81
CA ARG A 312 12.07 -21.98 14.76
C ARG A 312 13.31 -22.67 14.19
N PRO A 313 14.46 -22.00 14.10
CA PRO A 313 15.69 -22.72 13.85
C PRO A 313 15.78 -23.77 14.96
N GLN A 314 15.85 -25.06 14.58
CA GLN A 314 16.14 -26.11 15.55
C GLN A 314 17.45 -25.70 16.26
N PRO A 315 17.51 -25.75 17.61
CA PRO A 315 18.76 -25.59 18.31
C PRO A 315 19.71 -26.65 17.76
N ALA A 316 20.92 -26.24 17.44
CA ALA A 316 21.98 -27.14 16.99
C ALA A 316 22.05 -28.34 17.96
N PRO A 317 22.17 -29.59 17.47
CA PRO A 317 22.30 -30.74 18.34
C PRO A 317 23.49 -30.52 19.25
N ALA A 318 23.28 -30.76 20.56
CA ALA A 318 24.32 -30.67 21.55
C ALA A 318 25.52 -31.52 21.10
N PRO A 319 26.78 -31.02 21.28
CA PRO A 319 27.97 -31.79 20.95
C PRO A 319 27.93 -33.12 21.72
N LYS A 320 28.15 -34.22 20.98
CA LYS A 320 28.25 -35.54 21.62
C LYS A 320 29.32 -35.49 22.73
N PRO A 321 29.03 -36.06 23.91
CA PRO A 321 30.03 -36.13 24.96
C PRO A 321 31.27 -36.87 24.44
N ALA A 322 32.43 -36.38 24.77
CA ALA A 322 33.70 -37.00 24.44
C ALA A 322 33.74 -38.46 25.01
N PRO A 323 34.28 -39.40 24.27
CA PRO A 323 34.38 -40.78 24.76
C PRO A 323 35.20 -40.82 26.04
N ASP A 324 34.68 -41.59 27.01
CA ASP A 324 35.30 -41.81 28.32
C ASP A 324 36.74 -42.42 28.17
N PRO A 325 37.73 -41.78 28.76
CA PRO A 325 39.14 -42.28 28.67
C PRO A 325 39.33 -43.71 29.16
N GLN A 326 38.39 -44.27 29.89
CA GLN A 326 38.50 -45.64 30.42
C GLN A 326 38.13 -46.76 29.42
N GLN A 327 37.63 -46.45 28.22
CA GLN A 327 37.34 -47.45 27.20
C GLN A 327 38.49 -47.71 26.21
N LEU A 328 39.56 -46.97 26.25
CA LEU A 328 40.75 -47.15 25.40
C LEU A 328 41.80 -48.13 25.98
N SER A 329 41.56 -48.75 27.15
CA SER A 329 42.51 -49.63 27.81
C SER A 329 42.20 -51.13 27.68
N LYS A 330 41.24 -51.55 26.84
CA LYS A 330 40.86 -52.94 26.68
C LYS A 330 40.99 -53.51 25.25
N ALA A 331 41.74 -52.83 24.39
CA ALA A 331 42.03 -53.32 23.04
C ALA A 331 43.52 -53.07 22.72
N ALA A 332 44.37 -53.70 23.49
CA ALA A 332 45.76 -53.98 23.16
C ALA A 332 46.08 -55.41 23.59
#